data_9d7b5f8a2e8eac738d2ea38639dbdd0a
#
_entry.id   9d7b5f8a2e8eac738d2ea38639dbdd0a
#
_cell.length_a   1.000
_cell.length_b   1.000
_cell.length_c   1.000
_cell.angle_alpha   90.00
_cell.angle_beta   90.00
_cell.angle_gamma   90.00
#
_symmetry.space_group_name_H-M   'P 1'
#
loop_
_entity.id
_entity.type
_entity.pdbx_description
1 polymer ?
#
loop_
_entity_poly.entity_id
_entity_poly.type
_entity_poly.pdbx_seq_one_letter_code
_entity_poly.pdbx_strand_id
1 'polypeptide(L)'
;MTVHDADTGCDCERGDAGPNLQPVTGAAGRPARRVALPRSAGFWLVAGVLFLLLFAAAAPSPLYGVYQSRLRFSATTLTVVFAVYAVALLAALLVFGKLSDYLGRRRVIVASLAMAAGACGLFLAADSVGLLYAARALHGAAVGTATSAIGAALIDLQPKGSKRGQMITNAALMFGLAVGGLGTSALVQYGPAPTHLIWWLLLGADLAAAGGVLAIPETAPGKPGVLASLRPRMAVPPQARGAFAKALPCVIALWMISGFYLSLGPSLAAQVLRSPNLLWGGLVIFLLDGIGTATAVAASRASGPAAMLAGCLAMLAGTGMTLGAIQTGSGAALLAGAAVAGAGFGPAAVGTFGTIMTRAAPAERAGLVTVFFIVSYAAFSIPVVAAGVAATHVGLHRTALAYCAVIAVLAALAAGSLIFRRRPAAPPADPAAGQTSDNTATGQITKGSPR
;
A
#
# COMPACT_ATOMS: atom_id res chain seq x y z
N MET A 1 50.19 27.16 -52.70
CA MET A 1 50.05 28.12 -53.78
C MET A 1 49.08 29.17 -53.24
N THR A 2 49.68 30.19 -52.54
CA THR A 2 49.62 31.65 -52.87
C THR A 2 48.24 32.27 -52.80
N VAL A 3 47.95 33.02 -51.74
CA VAL A 3 48.32 34.44 -51.48
C VAL A 3 47.22 35.41 -51.98
N HIS A 4 46.66 36.25 -51.17
CA HIS A 4 46.63 37.70 -51.00
C HIS A 4 45.29 38.16 -50.46
N ASP A 5 45.23 38.75 -49.28
CA ASP A 5 45.38 40.20 -48.94
C ASP A 5 44.46 41.16 -49.69
N ALA A 6 43.66 41.89 -48.93
CA ALA A 6 43.64 43.33 -48.90
C ALA A 6 42.54 43.88 -48.00
N ASP A 7 42.94 44.46 -46.94
CA ASP A 7 42.69 45.75 -46.35
C ASP A 7 41.79 46.71 -47.17
N THR A 8 40.79 47.29 -46.45
CA THR A 8 40.57 48.74 -46.53
C THR A 8 39.65 49.16 -45.38
N GLY A 9 40.20 50.04 -44.56
CA GLY A 9 39.49 50.79 -43.53
C GLY A 9 38.69 51.95 -44.12
N CYS A 10 37.72 52.37 -43.33
CA CYS A 10 37.20 53.75 -43.41
C CYS A 10 36.73 54.20 -42.06
N ASP A 11 37.45 55.14 -41.48
CA ASP A 11 37.02 56.08 -40.47
C ASP A 11 35.83 56.89 -40.93
N CYS A 12 34.96 57.29 -40.04
CA CYS A 12 34.29 58.59 -39.91
C CYS A 12 33.21 58.50 -38.86
N GLU A 13 33.33 59.15 -37.87
CA GLU A 13 33.04 60.52 -37.40
C GLU A 13 31.91 60.61 -36.38
N ARG A 14 32.24 61.30 -35.32
CA ARG A 14 31.46 61.82 -34.21
C ARG A 14 30.10 62.42 -34.63
N GLY A 15 29.12 62.23 -33.74
CA GLY A 15 27.92 63.04 -33.72
C GLY A 15 26.91 62.64 -32.63
N ASP A 16 26.81 63.48 -31.66
CA ASP A 16 25.67 63.81 -30.83
C ASP A 16 25.26 62.97 -29.60
N ALA A 17 25.52 63.59 -28.48
CA ALA A 17 24.96 63.29 -27.17
C ALA A 17 23.43 63.52 -27.16
N GLY A 18 22.66 62.46 -27.15
CA GLY A 18 21.23 62.47 -26.79
C GLY A 18 21.05 62.30 -25.31
N PRO A 19 19.97 62.82 -24.68
CA PRO A 19 19.82 62.91 -23.25
C PRO A 19 19.71 61.52 -22.59
N ASN A 20 20.49 61.38 -21.54
CA ASN A 20 20.60 60.23 -20.65
C ASN A 20 19.25 59.93 -19.97
N LEU A 21 18.40 59.08 -20.57
CA LEU A 21 17.23 58.53 -19.91
C LEU A 21 17.68 57.43 -18.94
N GLN A 22 17.84 57.83 -17.70
CA GLN A 22 17.99 56.88 -16.58
C GLN A 22 16.80 55.91 -16.59
N PRO A 23 17.01 54.58 -16.58
CA PRO A 23 15.90 53.65 -16.40
C PRO A 23 15.35 53.86 -14.99
N VAL A 24 14.08 54.27 -14.93
CA VAL A 24 13.29 54.24 -13.68
C VAL A 24 13.30 52.81 -13.19
N THR A 25 14.15 52.53 -12.21
CA THR A 25 14.10 51.28 -11.44
C THR A 25 12.82 51.30 -10.63
N GLY A 26 11.72 50.88 -11.28
CA GLY A 26 10.52 50.47 -10.57
C GLY A 26 10.92 49.43 -9.53
N ALA A 27 10.70 49.76 -8.27
CA ALA A 27 10.84 48.83 -7.16
C ALA A 27 9.89 47.63 -7.41
N ALA A 28 10.37 46.66 -8.20
CA ALA A 28 9.74 45.36 -8.27
C ALA A 28 9.82 44.78 -6.86
N GLY A 29 8.70 44.80 -6.14
CA GLY A 29 8.57 44.25 -4.81
C GLY A 29 9.23 42.87 -4.80
N ARG A 30 10.30 42.72 -3.99
CA ARG A 30 10.96 41.43 -3.77
C ARG A 30 9.87 40.45 -3.40
N PRO A 31 9.68 39.36 -4.14
CA PRO A 31 8.72 38.34 -3.74
C PRO A 31 9.10 37.88 -2.32
N ALA A 32 8.17 37.97 -1.39
CA ALA A 32 8.38 37.56 0.00
C ALA A 32 9.10 36.22 -0.02
N ARG A 33 10.26 36.13 0.57
CA ARG A 33 11.12 34.94 0.65
C ARG A 33 10.33 33.91 1.41
N ARG A 34 9.54 33.08 0.70
CA ARG A 34 8.84 31.95 1.32
C ARG A 34 9.91 31.08 1.96
N VAL A 35 9.81 30.90 3.27
CA VAL A 35 10.67 29.98 4.02
C VAL A 35 10.40 28.60 3.45
N ALA A 36 11.27 28.15 2.56
CA ALA A 36 11.18 26.80 2.00
C ALA A 36 11.88 25.84 2.94
N LEU A 37 11.19 24.80 3.36
CA LEU A 37 11.78 23.73 4.16
C LEU A 37 12.91 23.03 3.38
N PRO A 38 14.02 22.63 4.05
CA PRO A 38 15.07 21.83 3.42
C PRO A 38 14.51 20.50 2.93
N ARG A 39 15.07 19.96 1.85
CA ARG A 39 14.58 18.72 1.21
C ARG A 39 14.45 17.54 2.17
N SER A 40 15.38 17.41 3.13
CA SER A 40 15.34 16.37 4.16
C SER A 40 14.15 16.53 5.11
N ALA A 41 13.86 17.77 5.56
CA ALA A 41 12.69 18.04 6.39
C ALA A 41 11.39 17.79 5.60
N GLY A 42 11.35 18.20 4.33
CA GLY A 42 10.24 17.92 3.42
C GLY A 42 9.99 16.42 3.24
N PHE A 43 11.05 15.62 3.10
CA PHE A 43 10.97 14.17 3.00
C PHE A 43 10.30 13.54 4.24
N TRP A 44 10.75 13.89 5.44
CA TRP A 44 10.20 13.36 6.68
C TRP A 44 8.78 13.86 6.96
N LEU A 45 8.49 15.11 6.60
CA LEU A 45 7.13 15.64 6.71
C LEU A 45 6.16 14.87 5.80
N VAL A 46 6.51 14.60 4.54
CA VAL A 46 5.69 13.84 3.60
C VAL A 46 5.53 12.38 4.07
N ALA A 47 6.58 11.78 4.64
CA ALA A 47 6.50 10.46 5.27
C ALA A 47 5.54 10.46 6.47
N GLY A 48 5.59 11.51 7.30
CA GLY A 48 4.67 11.73 8.42
C GLY A 48 3.23 11.93 7.97
N VAL A 49 2.99 12.61 6.85
CA VAL A 49 1.64 12.75 6.25
C VAL A 49 1.09 11.38 5.85
N LEU A 50 1.89 10.53 5.21
CA LEU A 50 1.46 9.18 4.85
C LEU A 50 1.08 8.36 6.09
N PHE A 51 1.95 8.41 7.10
CA PHE A 51 1.69 7.75 8.39
C PHE A 51 0.39 8.26 9.03
N LEU A 52 0.17 9.58 9.08
CA LEU A 52 -1.02 10.21 9.65
C LEU A 52 -2.30 9.76 8.96
N LEU A 53 -2.34 9.78 7.63
CA LEU A 53 -3.49 9.34 6.85
C LEU A 53 -3.81 7.87 7.08
N LEU A 54 -2.80 7.01 7.22
CA LEU A 54 -2.99 5.58 7.45
C LEU A 54 -3.31 5.27 8.92
N PHE A 55 -2.77 6.04 9.86
CA PHE A 55 -3.21 6.04 11.25
C PHE A 55 -4.71 6.33 11.33
N ALA A 56 -5.16 7.41 10.69
CA ALA A 56 -6.56 7.80 10.64
C ALA A 56 -7.45 6.76 9.94
N ALA A 57 -6.92 5.98 9.00
CA ALA A 57 -7.66 4.91 8.33
C ALA A 57 -8.07 3.78 9.29
N ALA A 58 -7.21 3.44 10.27
CA ALA A 58 -7.48 2.42 11.28
C ALA A 58 -8.24 2.96 12.50
N ALA A 59 -8.21 4.28 12.74
CA ALA A 59 -8.82 4.92 13.91
C ALA A 59 -10.31 4.56 14.15
N PRO A 60 -11.17 4.42 13.13
CA PRO A 60 -12.57 4.03 13.36
C PRO A 60 -12.76 2.60 13.85
N SER A 61 -11.79 1.69 13.60
CA SER A 61 -11.94 0.25 13.89
C SER A 61 -12.28 -0.06 15.36
N PRO A 62 -11.57 0.45 16.37
CA PRO A 62 -11.97 0.25 17.77
C PRO A 62 -13.23 1.02 18.17
N LEU A 63 -13.58 2.10 17.45
CA LEU A 63 -14.77 2.91 17.70
C LEU A 63 -16.06 2.27 17.15
N TYR A 64 -15.97 1.33 16.21
CA TYR A 64 -17.16 0.73 15.61
C TYR A 64 -18.11 0.09 16.62
N GLY A 65 -17.58 -0.59 17.64
CA GLY A 65 -18.41 -1.14 18.72
C GLY A 65 -19.15 -0.06 19.52
N VAL A 66 -18.49 1.10 19.75
CA VAL A 66 -19.07 2.26 20.45
C VAL A 66 -20.16 2.91 19.60
N TYR A 67 -19.90 3.13 18.29
CA TYR A 67 -20.90 3.67 17.37
C TYR A 67 -22.09 2.70 17.21
N GLN A 68 -21.83 1.39 17.15
CA GLN A 68 -22.86 0.38 16.99
C GLN A 68 -23.82 0.37 18.21
N SER A 69 -23.30 0.46 19.43
CA SER A 69 -24.12 0.52 20.65
C SER A 69 -24.90 1.83 20.74
N ARG A 70 -24.29 2.98 20.35
CA ARG A 70 -24.92 4.30 20.40
C ARG A 70 -26.00 4.48 19.32
N LEU A 71 -25.71 4.09 18.09
CA LEU A 71 -26.60 4.30 16.92
C LEU A 71 -27.47 3.07 16.59
N ARG A 72 -27.31 1.96 17.33
CA ARG A 72 -28.11 0.73 17.25
C ARG A 72 -28.20 0.13 15.84
N PHE A 73 -27.09 0.07 15.11
CA PHE A 73 -27.06 -0.51 13.77
C PHE A 73 -26.51 -1.96 13.76
N SER A 74 -26.79 -2.69 12.65
CA SER A 74 -26.42 -4.09 12.49
C SER A 74 -24.92 -4.31 12.20
N ALA A 75 -24.45 -5.56 12.36
CA ALA A 75 -23.10 -5.95 11.93
C ALA A 75 -22.88 -5.76 10.41
N THR A 76 -23.93 -5.94 9.60
CA THR A 76 -23.89 -5.63 8.17
C THR A 76 -23.60 -4.15 7.93
N THR A 77 -24.30 -3.26 8.62
CA THR A 77 -24.07 -1.80 8.52
C THR A 77 -22.63 -1.45 8.88
N LEU A 78 -22.07 -2.05 9.96
CA LEU A 78 -20.70 -1.85 10.37
C LEU A 78 -19.72 -2.21 9.24
N THR A 79 -19.88 -3.39 8.65
CA THR A 79 -18.99 -3.84 7.58
C THR A 79 -19.15 -3.06 6.28
N VAL A 80 -20.34 -2.52 5.99
CA VAL A 80 -20.58 -1.60 4.87
C VAL A 80 -19.90 -0.25 5.14
N VAL A 81 -19.98 0.32 6.36
CA VAL A 81 -19.24 1.54 6.76
C VAL A 81 -17.73 1.35 6.53
N PHE A 82 -17.21 0.17 6.89
CA PHE A 82 -15.81 -0.18 6.63
C PHE A 82 -15.50 -0.27 5.13
N ALA A 83 -16.35 -0.94 4.34
CA ALA A 83 -16.14 -1.15 2.91
C ALA A 83 -16.25 0.14 2.09
N VAL A 84 -17.11 1.08 2.46
CA VAL A 84 -17.25 2.39 1.81
C VAL A 84 -15.92 3.13 1.74
N TYR A 85 -15.12 3.08 2.80
CA TYR A 85 -13.76 3.64 2.79
C TYR A 85 -12.90 3.01 1.69
N ALA A 86 -12.87 1.69 1.60
CA ALA A 86 -12.01 0.99 0.65
C ALA A 86 -12.46 1.21 -0.80
N VAL A 87 -13.76 1.25 -1.05
CA VAL A 87 -14.35 1.57 -2.38
C VAL A 87 -14.01 3.00 -2.78
N ALA A 88 -14.21 3.97 -1.87
CA ALA A 88 -13.90 5.37 -2.13
C ALA A 88 -12.39 5.59 -2.36
N LEU A 89 -11.53 4.91 -1.57
CA LEU A 89 -10.09 4.94 -1.75
C LEU A 89 -9.69 4.38 -3.12
N LEU A 90 -10.22 3.21 -3.49
CA LEU A 90 -9.93 2.60 -4.78
C LEU A 90 -10.39 3.50 -5.93
N ALA A 91 -11.61 4.03 -5.87
CA ALA A 91 -12.15 4.94 -6.89
C ALA A 91 -11.27 6.20 -7.03
N ALA A 92 -10.89 6.82 -5.92
CA ALA A 92 -10.02 7.98 -5.92
C ALA A 92 -8.60 7.66 -6.44
N LEU A 93 -8.03 6.53 -6.04
CA LEU A 93 -6.73 6.09 -6.54
C LEU A 93 -6.73 5.85 -8.05
N LEU A 94 -7.81 5.24 -8.58
CA LEU A 94 -7.95 4.97 -10.01
C LEU A 94 -8.13 6.25 -10.83
N VAL A 95 -8.96 7.17 -10.34
CA VAL A 95 -9.29 8.41 -11.05
C VAL A 95 -8.19 9.45 -10.87
N PHE A 96 -7.74 9.67 -9.64
CA PHE A 96 -6.83 10.76 -9.28
C PHE A 96 -5.36 10.34 -9.13
N GLY A 97 -5.04 9.05 -9.33
CA GLY A 97 -3.68 8.53 -9.12
C GLY A 97 -2.58 9.22 -9.94
N LYS A 98 -2.91 9.81 -11.08
CA LYS A 98 -1.98 10.59 -11.91
C LYS A 98 -2.14 12.10 -11.75
N LEU A 99 -3.10 12.56 -10.98
CA LEU A 99 -3.47 13.97 -10.87
C LEU A 99 -2.29 14.83 -10.41
N SER A 100 -1.46 14.30 -9.52
CA SER A 100 -0.30 15.00 -8.98
C SER A 100 0.81 15.27 -10.00
N ASP A 101 0.86 14.54 -11.12
CA ASP A 101 1.81 14.78 -12.21
C ASP A 101 1.41 16.01 -13.05
N TYR A 102 0.12 16.40 -13.00
CA TYR A 102 -0.44 17.52 -13.76
C TYR A 102 -0.67 18.77 -12.91
N LEU A 103 -1.17 18.62 -11.70
CA LEU A 103 -1.45 19.76 -10.79
C LEU A 103 -0.27 20.12 -9.87
N GLY A 104 0.71 19.23 -9.76
CA GLY A 104 1.82 19.33 -8.80
C GLY A 104 1.56 18.50 -7.54
N ARG A 105 2.66 17.98 -6.96
CA ARG A 105 2.62 17.10 -5.78
C ARG A 105 2.02 17.79 -4.57
N ARG A 106 2.53 18.98 -4.25
CA ARG A 106 2.13 19.77 -3.08
C ARG A 106 0.65 20.07 -3.06
N ARG A 107 0.08 20.53 -4.18
CA ARG A 107 -1.34 20.90 -4.26
C ARG A 107 -2.26 19.72 -4.00
N VAL A 108 -1.93 18.55 -4.56
CA VAL A 108 -2.72 17.33 -4.39
C VAL A 108 -2.63 16.82 -2.96
N ILE A 109 -1.45 16.85 -2.32
CA ILE A 109 -1.29 16.44 -0.92
C ILE A 109 -2.08 17.36 0.02
N VAL A 110 -2.02 18.69 -0.18
CA VAL A 110 -2.78 19.65 0.64
C VAL A 110 -4.29 19.46 0.46
N ALA A 111 -4.77 19.25 -0.78
CA ALA A 111 -6.18 18.97 -1.03
C ALA A 111 -6.64 17.67 -0.33
N SER A 112 -5.80 16.63 -0.37
CA SER A 112 -6.09 15.37 0.32
C SER A 112 -6.14 15.54 1.85
N LEU A 113 -5.24 16.32 2.44
CA LEU A 113 -5.26 16.63 3.87
C LEU A 113 -6.49 17.46 4.25
N ALA A 114 -6.91 18.41 3.40
CA ALA A 114 -8.16 19.15 3.61
C ALA A 114 -9.39 18.22 3.58
N MET A 115 -9.41 17.24 2.67
CA MET A 115 -10.47 16.20 2.64
C MET A 115 -10.43 15.34 3.90
N ALA A 116 -9.24 14.93 4.38
CA ALA A 116 -9.08 14.15 5.61
C ALA A 116 -9.56 14.94 6.83
N ALA A 117 -9.18 16.22 6.94
CA ALA A 117 -9.68 17.13 7.96
C ALA A 117 -11.20 17.28 7.92
N GLY A 118 -11.79 17.41 6.72
CA GLY A 118 -13.24 17.41 6.53
C GLY A 118 -13.90 16.11 6.99
N ALA A 119 -13.28 14.96 6.73
CA ALA A 119 -13.74 13.67 7.23
C ALA A 119 -13.71 13.59 8.76
N CYS A 120 -12.66 14.11 9.40
CA CYS A 120 -12.61 14.23 10.87
C CYS A 120 -13.76 15.10 11.40
N GLY A 121 -14.10 16.22 10.72
CA GLY A 121 -15.27 17.04 11.04
C GLY A 121 -16.58 16.27 10.95
N LEU A 122 -16.75 15.43 9.93
CA LEU A 122 -17.94 14.56 9.80
C LEU A 122 -18.01 13.51 10.91
N PHE A 123 -16.87 12.92 11.33
CA PHE A 123 -16.83 12.00 12.46
C PHE A 123 -17.16 12.69 13.79
N LEU A 124 -16.74 13.94 13.98
CA LEU A 124 -17.10 14.74 15.16
C LEU A 124 -18.61 15.01 15.23
N ALA A 125 -19.25 15.21 14.08
CA ALA A 125 -20.69 15.44 13.97
C ALA A 125 -21.49 14.13 13.84
N ALA A 126 -20.87 12.94 13.95
CA ALA A 126 -21.52 11.67 13.63
C ALA A 126 -22.60 11.28 14.65
N ASP A 127 -23.81 11.68 14.39
CA ASP A 127 -25.05 11.32 15.10
C ASP A 127 -25.92 10.31 14.34
N SER A 128 -25.54 9.95 13.12
CA SER A 128 -26.25 9.04 12.23
C SER A 128 -25.31 8.16 11.43
N VAL A 129 -25.82 7.01 10.97
CA VAL A 129 -25.07 6.09 10.10
C VAL A 129 -24.71 6.77 8.75
N GLY A 130 -25.57 7.67 8.26
CA GLY A 130 -25.32 8.44 7.05
C GLY A 130 -24.05 9.29 7.12
N LEU A 131 -23.82 9.95 8.27
CA LEU A 131 -22.60 10.73 8.51
C LEU A 131 -21.36 9.84 8.62
N LEU A 132 -21.48 8.62 9.20
CA LEU A 132 -20.38 7.66 9.19
C LEU A 132 -20.02 7.21 7.77
N TYR A 133 -21.01 6.97 6.90
CA TYR A 133 -20.75 6.67 5.48
C TYR A 133 -20.06 7.83 4.77
N ALA A 134 -20.54 9.06 4.96
CA ALA A 134 -19.96 10.25 4.35
C ALA A 134 -18.51 10.48 4.82
N ALA A 135 -18.26 10.36 6.14
CA ALA A 135 -16.93 10.48 6.72
C ALA A 135 -15.95 9.42 6.14
N ARG A 136 -16.40 8.18 6.05
CA ARG A 136 -15.58 7.07 5.49
C ARG A 136 -15.33 7.25 4.00
N ALA A 137 -16.34 7.67 3.23
CA ALA A 137 -16.18 7.95 1.79
C ALA A 137 -15.19 9.10 1.57
N LEU A 138 -15.33 10.20 2.29
CA LEU A 138 -14.45 11.36 2.16
C LEU A 138 -13.01 11.02 2.60
N HIS A 139 -12.84 10.29 3.71
CA HIS A 139 -11.53 9.85 4.18
C HIS A 139 -10.88 8.87 3.20
N GLY A 140 -11.63 7.89 2.67
CA GLY A 140 -11.13 6.98 1.64
C GLY A 140 -10.68 7.73 0.39
N ALA A 141 -11.45 8.68 -0.08
CA ALA A 141 -11.08 9.53 -1.22
C ALA A 141 -9.82 10.35 -0.94
N ALA A 142 -9.67 10.89 0.28
CA ALA A 142 -8.47 11.61 0.70
C ALA A 142 -7.21 10.71 0.61
N VAL A 143 -7.27 9.52 1.20
CA VAL A 143 -6.14 8.57 1.21
C VAL A 143 -5.82 8.07 -0.20
N GLY A 144 -6.85 7.73 -1.01
CA GLY A 144 -6.66 7.27 -2.38
C GLY A 144 -6.00 8.33 -3.28
N THR A 145 -6.40 9.58 -3.14
CA THR A 145 -5.79 10.71 -3.87
C THR A 145 -4.37 11.00 -3.40
N ALA A 146 -4.12 10.93 -2.08
CA ALA A 146 -2.82 11.22 -1.48
C ALA A 146 -1.76 10.17 -1.80
N THR A 147 -2.11 8.88 -1.81
CA THR A 147 -1.15 7.75 -1.82
C THR A 147 -0.15 7.84 -2.98
N SER A 148 -0.63 8.09 -4.20
CA SER A 148 0.24 8.21 -5.36
C SER A 148 1.09 9.49 -5.34
N ALA A 149 0.50 10.62 -4.93
CA ALA A 149 1.18 11.90 -4.83
C ALA A 149 2.30 11.86 -3.78
N ILE A 150 2.04 11.28 -2.61
CA ILE A 150 3.00 11.10 -1.53
C ILE A 150 4.12 10.14 -1.94
N GLY A 151 3.78 8.98 -2.53
CA GLY A 151 4.77 8.03 -3.00
C GLY A 151 5.75 8.65 -3.99
N ALA A 152 5.24 9.44 -4.94
CA ALA A 152 6.08 10.15 -5.90
C ALA A 152 6.88 11.29 -5.24
N ALA A 153 6.30 12.08 -4.33
CA ALA A 153 7.00 13.13 -3.60
C ALA A 153 8.16 12.58 -2.74
N LEU A 154 7.98 11.41 -2.10
CA LEU A 154 9.04 10.73 -1.36
C LEU A 154 10.21 10.31 -2.25
N ILE A 155 9.92 9.83 -3.49
CA ILE A 155 10.96 9.51 -4.48
C ILE A 155 11.67 10.79 -4.92
N ASP A 156 10.95 11.88 -5.18
CA ASP A 156 11.51 13.14 -5.65
C ASP A 156 12.38 13.83 -4.57
N LEU A 157 12.03 13.68 -3.28
CA LEU A 157 12.71 14.30 -2.14
C LEU A 157 13.87 13.49 -1.57
N GLN A 158 13.93 12.16 -1.83
CA GLN A 158 14.99 11.31 -1.29
C GLN A 158 16.36 11.64 -1.87
N PRO A 159 17.48 11.30 -1.18
CA PRO A 159 18.83 11.41 -1.72
C PRO A 159 18.99 10.56 -2.99
N LYS A 160 19.77 11.05 -3.95
CA LYS A 160 20.06 10.33 -5.21
C LYS A 160 20.62 8.94 -4.91
N GLY A 161 20.12 7.93 -5.63
CA GLY A 161 20.53 6.51 -5.45
C GLY A 161 19.94 5.80 -4.22
N SER A 162 19.16 6.50 -3.39
CA SER A 162 18.50 5.91 -2.22
C SER A 162 17.23 5.17 -2.61
N LYS A 163 16.92 4.06 -1.91
CA LYS A 163 15.63 3.35 -1.99
C LYS A 163 14.73 3.64 -0.78
N ARG A 164 15.09 4.64 0.04
CA ARG A 164 14.38 4.96 1.30
C ARG A 164 12.94 5.35 1.07
N GLY A 165 12.63 6.11 0.03
CA GLY A 165 11.26 6.53 -0.28
C GLY A 165 10.32 5.35 -0.49
N GLN A 166 10.72 4.36 -1.30
CA GLN A 166 9.93 3.15 -1.52
C GLN A 166 9.76 2.31 -0.25
N MET A 167 10.85 2.16 0.53
CA MET A 167 10.81 1.42 1.79
C MET A 167 9.86 2.07 2.80
N ILE A 168 9.92 3.40 2.95
CA ILE A 168 9.05 4.15 3.85
C ILE A 168 7.60 4.09 3.39
N THR A 169 7.32 4.21 2.09
CA THR A 169 5.96 4.10 1.55
C THR A 169 5.35 2.73 1.91
N ASN A 170 6.10 1.65 1.76
CA ASN A 170 5.62 0.31 2.07
C ASN A 170 5.45 0.08 3.59
N ALA A 171 6.41 0.55 4.39
CA ALA A 171 6.36 0.39 5.84
C ALA A 171 5.28 1.26 6.49
N ALA A 172 5.11 2.50 6.03
CA ALA A 172 4.12 3.44 6.58
C ALA A 172 2.68 2.91 6.40
N LEU A 173 2.41 2.13 5.34
CA LEU A 173 1.09 1.54 5.11
C LEU A 173 0.66 0.65 6.29
N MET A 174 1.48 -0.31 6.66
CA MET A 174 1.16 -1.26 7.74
C MET A 174 1.37 -0.62 9.11
N PHE A 175 2.47 0.12 9.30
CA PHE A 175 2.79 0.75 10.58
C PHE A 175 1.77 1.81 11.00
N GLY A 176 1.26 2.60 10.04
CA GLY A 176 0.19 3.58 10.30
C GLY A 176 -1.08 2.89 10.80
N LEU A 177 -1.50 1.80 10.14
CA LEU A 177 -2.67 1.01 10.56
C LEU A 177 -2.47 0.39 11.95
N ALA A 178 -1.28 -0.16 12.23
CA ALA A 178 -0.93 -0.76 13.51
C ALA A 178 -1.07 0.25 14.66
N VAL A 179 -0.34 1.37 14.53
CA VAL A 179 -0.33 2.40 15.58
C VAL A 179 -1.68 3.12 15.67
N GLY A 180 -2.36 3.29 14.54
CA GLY A 180 -3.71 3.87 14.48
C GLY A 180 -4.74 3.04 15.22
N GLY A 181 -4.76 1.74 15.01
CA GLY A 181 -5.67 0.81 15.71
C GLY A 181 -5.41 0.77 17.22
N LEU A 182 -4.16 0.54 17.63
CA LEU A 182 -3.79 0.46 19.05
C LEU A 182 -3.90 1.82 19.74
N GLY A 183 -3.37 2.89 19.13
CA GLY A 183 -3.38 4.24 19.69
C GLY A 183 -4.80 4.78 19.89
N THR A 184 -5.67 4.56 18.90
CA THR A 184 -7.08 4.94 19.07
C THR A 184 -7.76 4.12 20.13
N SER A 185 -7.51 2.80 20.21
CA SER A 185 -8.04 1.96 21.30
C SER A 185 -7.64 2.47 22.67
N ALA A 186 -6.39 2.88 22.85
CA ALA A 186 -5.90 3.45 24.10
C ALA A 186 -6.59 4.80 24.42
N LEU A 187 -6.73 5.68 23.44
CA LEU A 187 -7.41 6.96 23.62
C LEU A 187 -8.89 6.80 23.96
N VAL A 188 -9.57 5.85 23.31
CA VAL A 188 -11.00 5.59 23.57
C VAL A 188 -11.20 4.94 24.94
N GLN A 189 -10.27 4.07 25.37
CA GLN A 189 -10.37 3.37 26.64
C GLN A 189 -10.05 4.24 27.84
N TYR A 190 -9.05 5.13 27.75
CA TYR A 190 -8.50 5.86 28.88
C TYR A 190 -8.60 7.39 28.76
N GLY A 191 -8.85 7.90 27.56
CA GLY A 191 -8.93 9.35 27.32
C GLY A 191 -10.31 9.95 27.65
N PRO A 192 -10.36 11.27 27.85
CA PRO A 192 -11.64 11.98 27.97
C PRO A 192 -12.34 12.02 26.59
N ALA A 193 -13.67 12.13 26.61
CA ALA A 193 -14.50 12.23 25.38
C ALA A 193 -14.19 11.17 24.31
N PRO A 194 -14.38 9.88 24.59
CA PRO A 194 -13.85 8.75 23.83
C PRO A 194 -14.23 8.76 22.34
N THR A 195 -15.37 9.35 21.96
CA THR A 195 -15.82 9.43 20.56
C THR A 195 -15.39 10.69 19.83
N HIS A 196 -14.77 11.67 20.51
CA HIS A 196 -14.42 12.97 19.94
C HIS A 196 -12.92 13.28 19.97
N LEU A 197 -12.22 12.91 21.06
CA LEU A 197 -10.82 13.29 21.26
C LEU A 197 -9.91 12.92 20.08
N ILE A 198 -10.02 11.69 19.59
CA ILE A 198 -9.21 11.21 18.47
C ILE A 198 -9.43 12.05 17.21
N TRP A 199 -10.68 12.44 16.93
CA TRP A 199 -11.00 13.21 15.74
C TRP A 199 -10.52 14.65 15.84
N TRP A 200 -10.54 15.28 17.03
CA TRP A 200 -9.93 16.59 17.27
C TRP A 200 -8.42 16.56 17.09
N LEU A 201 -7.76 15.51 17.61
CA LEU A 201 -6.30 15.34 17.44
C LEU A 201 -5.92 15.15 15.96
N LEU A 202 -6.66 14.30 15.24
CA LEU A 202 -6.43 14.05 13.81
C LEU A 202 -6.72 15.30 12.97
N LEU A 203 -7.82 16.01 13.24
CA LEU A 203 -8.14 17.28 12.57
C LEU A 203 -7.01 18.30 12.74
N GLY A 204 -6.54 18.50 13.98
CA GLY A 204 -5.42 19.39 14.25
C GLY A 204 -4.14 18.97 13.55
N ALA A 205 -3.84 17.67 13.54
CA ALA A 205 -2.68 17.10 12.88
C ALA A 205 -2.75 17.27 11.35
N ASP A 206 -3.92 17.02 10.73
CA ASP A 206 -4.14 17.18 9.28
C ASP A 206 -3.95 18.65 8.87
N LEU A 207 -4.50 19.59 9.65
CA LEU A 207 -4.35 21.02 9.38
C LEU A 207 -2.90 21.49 9.56
N ALA A 208 -2.21 21.04 10.62
CA ALA A 208 -0.80 21.33 10.83
C ALA A 208 0.08 20.74 9.72
N ALA A 209 -0.20 19.50 9.31
CA ALA A 209 0.49 18.84 8.21
C ALA A 209 0.27 19.59 6.89
N ALA A 210 -0.96 20.04 6.61
CA ALA A 210 -1.28 20.85 5.43
C ALA A 210 -0.49 22.17 5.42
N GLY A 211 -0.41 22.86 6.55
CA GLY A 211 0.43 24.06 6.73
C GLY A 211 1.91 23.77 6.47
N GLY A 212 2.43 22.68 7.01
CA GLY A 212 3.81 22.24 6.78
C GLY A 212 4.10 21.89 5.31
N VAL A 213 3.17 21.20 4.64
CA VAL A 213 3.30 20.84 3.22
C VAL A 213 3.31 22.09 2.33
N LEU A 214 2.60 23.17 2.69
CA LEU A 214 2.65 24.43 1.96
C LEU A 214 4.05 25.08 1.98
N ALA A 215 4.88 24.77 2.98
CA ALA A 215 6.26 25.24 3.09
C ALA A 215 7.27 24.36 2.30
N ILE A 216 6.86 23.23 1.75
CA ILE A 216 7.71 22.38 0.90
C ILE A 216 7.76 22.97 -0.52
N PRO A 217 8.93 22.98 -1.19
CA PRO A 217 9.01 23.35 -2.59
C PRO A 217 8.23 22.36 -3.46
N GLU A 218 7.56 22.86 -4.51
CA GLU A 218 6.91 21.98 -5.49
C GLU A 218 7.95 21.15 -6.23
N THR A 219 7.78 19.82 -6.23
CA THR A 219 8.74 18.89 -6.84
C THR A 219 8.40 18.52 -8.27
N ALA A 220 7.13 18.73 -8.69
CA ALA A 220 6.68 18.45 -10.05
C ALA A 220 6.00 19.68 -10.62
N PRO A 221 6.55 20.31 -11.67
CA PRO A 221 5.87 21.39 -12.38
C PRO A 221 4.58 20.85 -13.03
N GLY A 222 3.48 21.61 -12.89
CA GLY A 222 2.20 21.25 -13.50
C GLY A 222 2.32 21.11 -15.02
N LYS A 223 1.54 20.20 -15.61
CA LYS A 223 1.47 19.95 -17.04
C LYS A 223 0.05 20.22 -17.55
N PRO A 224 -0.13 20.70 -18.79
CA PRO A 224 -1.46 20.79 -19.40
C PRO A 224 -2.04 19.38 -19.63
N GLY A 225 -3.38 19.27 -19.69
CA GLY A 225 -4.05 18.02 -20.02
C GLY A 225 -4.56 17.22 -18.81
N VAL A 226 -4.96 17.87 -17.73
CA VAL A 226 -5.49 17.25 -16.48
C VAL A 226 -6.61 16.24 -16.79
N LEU A 227 -7.57 16.54 -17.69
CA LEU A 227 -8.70 15.65 -18.01
C LEU A 227 -8.24 14.31 -18.61
N ALA A 228 -7.14 14.30 -19.37
CA ALA A 228 -6.57 13.06 -19.92
C ALA A 228 -5.96 12.17 -18.84
N SER A 229 -5.55 12.74 -17.69
CA SER A 229 -4.99 12.00 -16.54
C SER A 229 -6.03 11.17 -15.80
N LEU A 230 -7.31 11.54 -15.88
CA LEU A 230 -8.41 10.90 -15.14
C LEU A 230 -8.82 9.54 -15.73
N ARG A 231 -8.28 9.15 -16.88
CA ARG A 231 -8.58 7.86 -17.51
C ARG A 231 -7.64 6.78 -16.92
N PRO A 232 -8.14 5.82 -16.15
CA PRO A 232 -7.34 4.73 -15.62
C PRO A 232 -6.87 3.82 -16.78
N ARG A 233 -5.61 3.42 -16.74
CA ARG A 233 -5.08 2.38 -17.65
C ARG A 233 -5.06 1.07 -16.88
N MET A 234 -5.88 0.12 -17.30
CA MET A 234 -5.97 -1.22 -16.72
C MET A 234 -5.45 -2.22 -17.75
N ALA A 235 -4.33 -2.87 -17.46
CA ALA A 235 -3.80 -3.90 -18.33
C ALA A 235 -2.95 -4.89 -17.54
N VAL A 236 -3.13 -6.18 -17.84
CA VAL A 236 -2.20 -7.23 -17.40
C VAL A 236 -1.42 -7.69 -18.64
N PRO A 237 -0.13 -7.34 -18.73
CA PRO A 237 0.71 -7.74 -19.86
C PRO A 237 0.73 -9.26 -20.02
N PRO A 238 0.75 -9.81 -21.26
CA PRO A 238 0.73 -11.25 -21.50
C PRO A 238 1.79 -12.02 -20.72
N GLN A 239 3.02 -11.47 -20.64
CA GLN A 239 4.15 -12.05 -19.91
C GLN A 239 3.96 -12.06 -18.38
N ALA A 240 3.10 -11.20 -17.83
CA ALA A 240 2.80 -11.13 -16.40
C ALA A 240 1.56 -11.97 -16.00
N ARG A 241 0.69 -12.37 -16.96
CA ARG A 241 -0.58 -13.05 -16.67
C ARG A 241 -0.38 -14.33 -15.86
N GLY A 242 0.57 -15.17 -16.26
CA GLY A 242 0.86 -16.42 -15.56
C GLY A 242 1.38 -16.22 -14.13
N ALA A 243 2.22 -15.21 -13.91
CA ALA A 243 2.71 -14.86 -12.57
C ALA A 243 1.59 -14.25 -11.71
N PHE A 244 0.78 -13.38 -12.30
CA PHE A 244 -0.36 -12.75 -11.63
C PHE A 244 -1.41 -13.78 -11.19
N ALA A 245 -1.84 -14.68 -12.10
CA ALA A 245 -2.81 -15.73 -11.78
C ALA A 245 -2.34 -16.65 -10.65
N LYS A 246 -1.04 -17.00 -10.62
CA LYS A 246 -0.46 -17.85 -9.57
C LYS A 246 -0.30 -17.13 -8.23
N ALA A 247 -0.09 -15.82 -8.26
CA ALA A 247 -0.01 -15.00 -7.06
C ALA A 247 -1.40 -14.61 -6.51
N LEU A 248 -2.46 -14.75 -7.32
CA LEU A 248 -3.81 -14.30 -6.99
C LEU A 248 -4.34 -14.87 -5.66
N PRO A 249 -4.23 -16.17 -5.35
CA PRO A 249 -4.67 -16.70 -4.06
C PRO A 249 -3.94 -16.04 -2.88
N CYS A 250 -2.64 -15.75 -3.02
CA CYS A 250 -1.88 -15.04 -2.00
C CYS A 250 -2.34 -13.59 -1.84
N VAL A 251 -2.58 -12.86 -2.95
CA VAL A 251 -3.12 -11.49 -2.93
C VAL A 251 -4.46 -11.47 -2.20
N ILE A 252 -5.36 -12.39 -2.54
CA ILE A 252 -6.69 -12.45 -1.93
C ILE A 252 -6.56 -12.78 -0.43
N ALA A 253 -5.81 -13.80 -0.05
CA ALA A 253 -5.60 -14.18 1.35
C ALA A 253 -5.02 -13.03 2.19
N LEU A 254 -4.01 -12.33 1.63
CA LEU A 254 -3.34 -11.19 2.25
C LEU A 254 -4.32 -10.05 2.58
N TRP A 255 -5.15 -9.66 1.63
CA TRP A 255 -6.08 -8.55 1.82
C TRP A 255 -7.32 -8.98 2.62
N MET A 256 -7.74 -10.23 2.51
CA MET A 256 -8.78 -10.78 3.37
C MET A 256 -8.37 -10.77 4.85
N ILE A 257 -7.14 -11.19 5.18
CA ILE A 257 -6.70 -11.23 6.58
C ILE A 257 -6.60 -9.82 7.19
N SER A 258 -6.12 -8.84 6.42
CA SER A 258 -6.11 -7.43 6.85
C SER A 258 -7.53 -6.91 7.07
N GLY A 259 -8.45 -7.16 6.12
CA GLY A 259 -9.86 -6.79 6.26
C GLY A 259 -10.52 -7.46 7.49
N PHE A 260 -10.22 -8.72 7.75
CA PHE A 260 -10.72 -9.46 8.91
C PHE A 260 -10.30 -8.80 10.24
N TYR A 261 -9.00 -8.57 10.43
CA TYR A 261 -8.51 -8.00 11.69
C TYR A 261 -8.92 -6.54 11.89
N LEU A 262 -8.97 -5.74 10.82
CA LEU A 262 -9.40 -4.34 10.91
C LEU A 262 -10.92 -4.17 11.13
N SER A 263 -11.75 -5.09 10.61
CA SER A 263 -13.20 -4.98 10.68
C SER A 263 -13.80 -5.80 11.82
N LEU A 264 -13.52 -7.10 11.87
CA LEU A 264 -14.11 -8.05 12.81
C LEU A 264 -13.20 -8.33 14.02
N GLY A 265 -11.90 -8.05 13.91
CA GLY A 265 -10.88 -8.32 14.93
C GLY A 265 -11.22 -7.75 16.30
N PRO A 266 -11.59 -6.46 16.44
CA PRO A 266 -11.96 -5.88 17.73
C PRO A 266 -13.17 -6.57 18.39
N SER A 267 -14.22 -6.86 17.63
CA SER A 267 -15.41 -7.56 18.13
C SER A 267 -15.10 -9.01 18.53
N LEU A 268 -14.26 -9.68 17.73
CA LEU A 268 -13.80 -11.04 18.03
C LEU A 268 -12.93 -11.07 19.29
N ALA A 269 -12.00 -10.12 19.43
CA ALA A 269 -11.16 -10.01 20.62
C ALA A 269 -12.00 -9.79 21.88
N ALA A 270 -12.97 -8.89 21.86
CA ALA A 270 -13.89 -8.67 22.98
C ALA A 270 -14.65 -9.94 23.34
N GLN A 271 -15.12 -10.72 22.38
CA GLN A 271 -15.85 -11.97 22.59
C GLN A 271 -14.95 -13.08 23.14
N VAL A 272 -13.77 -13.31 22.56
CA VAL A 272 -12.86 -14.40 22.95
C VAL A 272 -12.20 -14.13 24.29
N LEU A 273 -11.75 -12.89 24.54
CA LEU A 273 -11.15 -12.52 25.82
C LEU A 273 -12.18 -12.22 26.89
N ARG A 274 -13.47 -12.17 26.55
CA ARG A 274 -14.57 -11.82 27.47
C ARG A 274 -14.29 -10.54 28.26
N SER A 275 -13.71 -9.55 27.57
CA SER A 275 -13.25 -8.31 28.18
C SER A 275 -13.82 -7.11 27.41
N PRO A 276 -14.39 -6.11 28.11
CA PRO A 276 -14.86 -4.88 27.49
C PRO A 276 -13.74 -3.93 27.13
N ASN A 277 -12.49 -4.26 27.48
CA ASN A 277 -11.34 -3.40 27.25
C ASN A 277 -10.99 -3.34 25.75
N LEU A 278 -11.14 -2.17 25.15
CA LEU A 278 -10.92 -1.93 23.72
C LEU A 278 -9.46 -2.10 23.28
N LEU A 279 -8.50 -2.07 24.23
CA LEU A 279 -7.10 -2.32 23.91
C LEU A 279 -6.86 -3.67 23.26
N TRP A 280 -7.61 -4.70 23.63
CA TRP A 280 -7.47 -6.02 23.03
C TRP A 280 -7.77 -6.00 21.53
N GLY A 281 -8.81 -5.23 21.15
CA GLY A 281 -9.14 -5.02 19.74
C GLY A 281 -8.05 -4.29 18.97
N GLY A 282 -7.47 -3.24 19.55
CA GLY A 282 -6.34 -2.53 18.95
C GLY A 282 -5.06 -3.36 18.91
N LEU A 283 -4.85 -4.22 19.94
CA LEU A 283 -3.67 -5.07 20.03
C LEU A 283 -3.64 -6.14 18.91
N VAL A 284 -4.76 -6.75 18.57
CA VAL A 284 -4.79 -7.73 17.46
C VAL A 284 -4.48 -7.07 16.13
N ILE A 285 -4.94 -5.83 15.89
CA ILE A 285 -4.58 -5.03 14.72
C ILE A 285 -3.07 -4.72 14.73
N PHE A 286 -2.56 -4.25 15.88
CA PHE A 286 -1.15 -3.93 16.04
C PHE A 286 -0.24 -5.15 15.84
N LEU A 287 -0.60 -6.31 16.33
CA LEU A 287 0.17 -7.53 16.14
C LEU A 287 0.21 -7.97 14.68
N LEU A 288 -0.90 -7.86 13.94
CA LEU A 288 -0.89 -8.15 12.51
C LEU A 288 -0.02 -7.17 11.72
N ASP A 289 -0.37 -5.88 11.78
CA ASP A 289 0.22 -4.87 10.90
C ASP A 289 1.61 -4.40 11.39
N GLY A 290 1.83 -4.33 12.71
CA GLY A 290 3.11 -3.92 13.32
C GLY A 290 4.20 -4.97 13.11
N ILE A 291 3.91 -6.24 13.42
CA ILE A 291 4.83 -7.35 13.14
C ILE A 291 4.99 -7.50 11.62
N GLY A 292 3.89 -7.35 10.86
CA GLY A 292 3.91 -7.33 9.40
C GLY A 292 4.86 -6.28 8.84
N THR A 293 4.89 -5.08 9.42
CA THR A 293 5.85 -4.02 9.06
C THR A 293 7.29 -4.46 9.27
N ALA A 294 7.59 -4.98 10.47
CA ALA A 294 8.94 -5.42 10.81
C ALA A 294 9.42 -6.56 9.89
N THR A 295 8.55 -7.53 9.63
CA THR A 295 8.88 -8.68 8.77
C THR A 295 8.89 -8.32 7.27
N ALA A 296 8.13 -7.34 6.82
CA ALA A 296 8.23 -6.79 5.46
C ALA A 296 9.61 -6.15 5.22
N VAL A 297 10.11 -5.38 6.20
CA VAL A 297 11.46 -4.78 6.15
C VAL A 297 12.53 -5.88 6.13
N ALA A 298 12.43 -6.88 7.00
CA ALA A 298 13.35 -8.02 7.04
C ALA A 298 13.34 -8.81 5.72
N ALA A 299 12.17 -9.04 5.14
CA ALA A 299 12.01 -9.79 3.88
C ALA A 299 12.38 -8.99 2.62
N SER A 300 12.66 -7.69 2.74
CA SER A 300 12.96 -6.83 1.58
C SER A 300 14.20 -7.25 0.78
N ARG A 301 15.10 -8.04 1.38
CA ARG A 301 16.29 -8.60 0.76
C ARG A 301 16.10 -10.03 0.22
N ALA A 302 14.99 -10.67 0.54
CA ALA A 302 14.70 -12.03 0.09
C ALA A 302 14.19 -12.04 -1.37
N SER A 303 14.34 -13.17 -2.07
CA SER A 303 13.73 -13.34 -3.38
C SER A 303 12.20 -13.33 -3.25
N GLY A 304 11.51 -12.70 -4.23
CA GLY A 304 10.04 -12.59 -4.20
C GLY A 304 9.31 -13.91 -3.95
N PRO A 305 9.62 -15.01 -4.68
CA PRO A 305 8.97 -16.30 -4.44
C PRO A 305 9.28 -16.93 -3.07
N ALA A 306 10.48 -16.71 -2.51
CA ALA A 306 10.82 -17.23 -1.19
C ALA A 306 10.09 -16.47 -0.09
N ALA A 307 10.07 -15.14 -0.17
CA ALA A 307 9.31 -14.29 0.75
C ALA A 307 7.81 -14.60 0.70
N MET A 308 7.25 -14.76 -0.49
CA MET A 308 5.85 -15.13 -0.69
C MET A 308 5.53 -16.49 -0.05
N LEU A 309 6.37 -17.52 -0.26
CA LEU A 309 6.17 -18.84 0.34
C LEU A 309 6.23 -18.80 1.85
N ALA A 310 7.28 -18.19 2.43
CA ALA A 310 7.42 -18.04 3.87
C ALA A 310 6.23 -17.29 4.47
N GLY A 311 5.78 -16.22 3.79
CA GLY A 311 4.61 -15.45 4.17
C GLY A 311 3.33 -16.26 4.16
N CYS A 312 3.06 -17.03 3.11
CA CYS A 312 1.88 -17.88 3.02
C CYS A 312 1.86 -18.97 4.12
N LEU A 313 3.00 -19.60 4.42
CA LEU A 313 3.09 -20.62 5.45
C LEU A 313 2.85 -20.04 6.86
N ALA A 314 3.44 -18.86 7.16
CA ALA A 314 3.21 -18.20 8.43
C ALA A 314 1.77 -17.66 8.56
N MET A 315 1.16 -17.13 7.48
CA MET A 315 -0.25 -16.75 7.46
C MET A 315 -1.16 -17.95 7.69
N LEU A 316 -0.86 -19.09 7.08
CA LEU A 316 -1.61 -20.34 7.28
C LEU A 316 -1.53 -20.79 8.74
N ALA A 317 -0.34 -20.81 9.34
CA ALA A 317 -0.13 -21.16 10.75
C ALA A 317 -0.87 -20.19 11.69
N GLY A 318 -0.70 -18.88 11.49
CA GLY A 318 -1.36 -17.85 12.32
C GLY A 318 -2.90 -17.89 12.20
N THR A 319 -3.42 -18.13 10.98
CA THR A 319 -4.87 -18.31 10.78
C THR A 319 -5.37 -19.59 11.44
N GLY A 320 -4.59 -20.68 11.39
CA GLY A 320 -4.91 -21.93 12.11
C GLY A 320 -4.95 -21.72 13.63
N MET A 321 -4.01 -20.96 14.20
CA MET A 321 -4.03 -20.58 15.62
C MET A 321 -5.25 -19.73 15.96
N THR A 322 -5.63 -18.79 15.09
CA THR A 322 -6.84 -17.99 15.26
C THR A 322 -8.11 -18.85 15.21
N LEU A 323 -8.18 -19.84 14.32
CA LEU A 323 -9.27 -20.82 14.29
C LEU A 323 -9.36 -21.60 15.61
N GLY A 324 -8.23 -22.10 16.10
CA GLY A 324 -8.16 -22.77 17.41
C GLY A 324 -8.57 -21.87 18.56
N ALA A 325 -8.16 -20.60 18.54
CA ALA A 325 -8.53 -19.62 19.56
C ALA A 325 -10.05 -19.35 19.60
N ILE A 326 -10.69 -19.27 18.44
CA ILE A 326 -12.16 -19.10 18.35
C ILE A 326 -12.89 -20.31 18.92
N GLN A 327 -12.41 -21.53 18.65
CA GLN A 327 -13.04 -22.78 19.13
C GLN A 327 -12.84 -23.00 20.64
N THR A 328 -11.65 -22.71 21.15
CA THR A 328 -11.28 -22.94 22.56
C THR A 328 -11.59 -21.76 23.48
N GLY A 329 -11.88 -20.58 22.93
CA GLY A 329 -12.04 -19.35 23.71
C GLY A 329 -10.72 -18.82 24.30
N SER A 330 -9.56 -19.23 23.75
CA SER A 330 -8.24 -18.84 24.25
C SER A 330 -7.79 -17.48 23.71
N GLY A 331 -7.78 -16.47 24.58
CA GLY A 331 -7.26 -15.15 24.23
C GLY A 331 -5.77 -15.16 23.88
N ALA A 332 -4.96 -15.96 24.58
CA ALA A 332 -3.53 -16.10 24.29
C ALA A 332 -3.30 -16.67 22.87
N ALA A 333 -4.09 -17.68 22.47
CA ALA A 333 -4.02 -18.24 21.13
C ALA A 333 -4.45 -17.23 20.05
N LEU A 334 -5.44 -16.36 20.33
CA LEU A 334 -5.86 -15.30 19.43
C LEU A 334 -4.73 -14.28 19.18
N LEU A 335 -4.08 -13.82 20.24
CA LEU A 335 -2.96 -12.87 20.14
C LEU A 335 -1.75 -13.49 19.44
N ALA A 336 -1.40 -14.73 19.81
CA ALA A 336 -0.32 -15.47 19.15
C ALA A 336 -0.64 -15.70 17.65
N GLY A 337 -1.89 -16.05 17.33
CA GLY A 337 -2.37 -16.21 15.96
C GLY A 337 -2.24 -14.92 15.16
N ALA A 338 -2.62 -13.77 15.73
CA ALA A 338 -2.46 -12.46 15.10
C ALA A 338 -0.97 -12.11 14.87
N ALA A 339 -0.10 -12.41 15.84
CA ALA A 339 1.34 -12.17 15.75
C ALA A 339 1.99 -13.03 14.64
N VAL A 340 1.69 -14.33 14.62
CA VAL A 340 2.21 -15.26 13.60
C VAL A 340 1.65 -14.93 12.21
N ALA A 341 0.36 -14.58 12.11
CA ALA A 341 -0.22 -14.11 10.87
C ALA A 341 0.47 -12.82 10.38
N GLY A 342 0.77 -11.89 11.29
CA GLY A 342 1.55 -10.67 11.00
C GLY A 342 2.95 -10.98 10.51
N ALA A 343 3.63 -11.95 11.11
CA ALA A 343 4.94 -12.41 10.65
C ALA A 343 4.89 -12.93 9.21
N GLY A 344 3.75 -13.48 8.77
CA GLY A 344 3.51 -13.89 7.39
C GLY A 344 3.06 -12.77 6.47
N PHE A 345 2.29 -11.81 6.97
CA PHE A 345 1.67 -10.73 6.20
C PHE A 345 2.71 -9.88 5.45
N GLY A 346 3.77 -9.44 6.16
CA GLY A 346 4.83 -8.62 5.58
C GLY A 346 5.56 -9.30 4.42
N PRO A 347 6.15 -10.47 4.61
CA PRO A 347 6.84 -11.21 3.54
C PRO A 347 5.92 -11.58 2.38
N ALA A 348 4.65 -11.97 2.64
CA ALA A 348 3.66 -12.24 1.60
C ALA A 348 3.41 -11.00 0.74
N ALA A 349 3.24 -9.81 1.34
CA ALA A 349 3.00 -8.56 0.62
C ALA A 349 4.19 -8.20 -0.30
N VAL A 350 5.41 -8.15 0.27
CA VAL A 350 6.63 -7.81 -0.48
C VAL A 350 6.91 -8.85 -1.57
N GLY A 351 6.81 -10.15 -1.22
CA GLY A 351 7.08 -11.25 -2.12
C GLY A 351 6.12 -11.32 -3.30
N THR A 352 4.83 -11.12 -3.05
CA THR A 352 3.78 -11.15 -4.07
C THR A 352 3.91 -9.98 -5.03
N PHE A 353 4.03 -8.76 -4.50
CA PHE A 353 4.19 -7.56 -5.32
C PHE A 353 5.47 -7.62 -6.17
N GLY A 354 6.60 -8.01 -5.57
CA GLY A 354 7.87 -8.17 -6.27
C GLY A 354 7.80 -9.23 -7.38
N THR A 355 7.18 -10.39 -7.12
CA THR A 355 7.04 -11.48 -8.10
C THR A 355 6.22 -11.06 -9.31
N ILE A 356 5.19 -10.25 -9.13
CA ILE A 356 4.32 -9.76 -10.21
C ILE A 356 5.03 -8.65 -10.99
N MET A 357 5.61 -7.66 -10.29
CA MET A 357 6.19 -6.46 -10.93
C MET A 357 7.46 -6.73 -11.73
N THR A 358 8.23 -7.77 -11.38
CA THR A 358 9.44 -8.16 -12.13
C THR A 358 9.13 -8.74 -13.51
N ARG A 359 7.89 -9.14 -13.79
CA ARG A 359 7.44 -9.70 -15.07
C ARG A 359 6.89 -8.66 -16.06
N ALA A 360 6.78 -7.40 -15.65
CA ALA A 360 6.26 -6.32 -16.48
C ALA A 360 7.38 -5.35 -16.89
N ALA A 361 7.38 -4.94 -18.16
CA ALA A 361 8.26 -3.88 -18.64
C ALA A 361 7.93 -2.55 -17.93
N PRO A 362 8.89 -1.64 -17.76
CA PRO A 362 8.66 -0.38 -17.04
C PRO A 362 7.44 0.41 -17.51
N ALA A 363 7.19 0.46 -18.83
CA ALA A 363 6.05 1.16 -19.43
C ALA A 363 4.69 0.52 -19.11
N GLU A 364 4.65 -0.78 -18.81
CA GLU A 364 3.42 -1.56 -18.56
C GLU A 364 3.06 -1.66 -17.07
N ARG A 365 4.03 -1.35 -16.18
CA ARG A 365 3.85 -1.51 -14.71
C ARG A 365 2.68 -0.71 -14.16
N ALA A 366 2.43 0.47 -14.68
CA ALA A 366 1.33 1.31 -14.20
C ALA A 366 -0.04 0.63 -14.36
N GLY A 367 -0.30 -0.01 -15.50
CA GLY A 367 -1.55 -0.76 -15.73
C GLY A 367 -1.67 -1.99 -14.83
N LEU A 368 -0.55 -2.70 -14.62
CA LEU A 368 -0.49 -3.89 -13.77
C LEU A 368 -0.71 -3.55 -12.29
N VAL A 369 -0.12 -2.46 -11.80
CA VAL A 369 -0.35 -1.93 -10.44
C VAL A 369 -1.81 -1.57 -10.24
N THR A 370 -2.45 -0.96 -11.24
CA THR A 370 -3.88 -0.64 -11.21
C THR A 370 -4.73 -1.90 -10.98
N VAL A 371 -4.50 -2.96 -11.77
CA VAL A 371 -5.24 -4.24 -11.62
C VAL A 371 -4.93 -4.91 -10.28
N PHE A 372 -3.67 -4.85 -9.83
CA PHE A 372 -3.28 -5.36 -8.51
C PHE A 372 -4.09 -4.70 -7.39
N PHE A 373 -4.22 -3.37 -7.39
CA PHE A 373 -5.00 -2.66 -6.37
C PHE A 373 -6.51 -2.93 -6.49
N ILE A 374 -7.06 -3.07 -7.70
CA ILE A 374 -8.48 -3.45 -7.87
C ILE A 374 -8.75 -4.78 -7.17
N VAL A 375 -7.92 -5.79 -7.45
CA VAL A 375 -8.06 -7.12 -6.82
C VAL A 375 -7.86 -7.03 -5.30
N SER A 376 -6.86 -6.27 -4.86
CA SER A 376 -6.54 -6.08 -3.45
C SER A 376 -7.71 -5.48 -2.67
N TYR A 377 -8.24 -4.35 -3.13
CA TYR A 377 -9.36 -3.70 -2.43
C TYR A 377 -10.69 -4.44 -2.59
N ALA A 378 -10.90 -5.18 -3.68
CA ALA A 378 -12.03 -6.09 -3.81
C ALA A 378 -11.94 -7.23 -2.78
N ALA A 379 -10.76 -7.85 -2.64
CA ALA A 379 -10.49 -8.89 -1.65
C ALA A 379 -10.54 -8.38 -0.20
N PHE A 380 -10.23 -7.11 0.02
CA PHE A 380 -10.35 -6.44 1.31
C PHE A 380 -11.81 -6.15 1.70
N SER A 381 -12.66 -5.75 0.74
CA SER A 381 -14.00 -5.23 1.02
C SER A 381 -15.10 -6.26 0.86
N ILE A 382 -15.12 -7.01 -0.25
CA ILE A 382 -16.24 -7.92 -0.58
C ILE A 382 -16.40 -9.01 0.48
N PRO A 383 -15.33 -9.75 0.90
CA PRO A 383 -15.47 -10.77 1.90
C PRO A 383 -15.86 -10.22 3.28
N VAL A 384 -15.43 -9.01 3.62
CA VAL A 384 -15.79 -8.35 4.89
C VAL A 384 -17.28 -8.01 4.92
N VAL A 385 -17.84 -7.47 3.83
CA VAL A 385 -19.29 -7.21 3.75
C VAL A 385 -20.08 -8.50 3.80
N ALA A 386 -19.65 -9.54 3.07
CA ALA A 386 -20.27 -10.85 3.12
C ALA A 386 -20.24 -11.44 4.56
N ALA A 387 -19.12 -11.26 5.28
CA ALA A 387 -19.01 -11.66 6.68
C ALA A 387 -19.93 -10.86 7.61
N GLY A 388 -20.13 -9.56 7.36
CA GLY A 388 -21.10 -8.75 8.10
C GLY A 388 -22.53 -9.24 7.93
N VAL A 389 -22.92 -9.57 6.70
CA VAL A 389 -24.23 -10.19 6.41
C VAL A 389 -24.34 -11.56 7.09
N ALA A 390 -23.33 -12.42 6.95
CA ALA A 390 -23.33 -13.73 7.58
C ALA A 390 -23.42 -13.63 9.11
N ALA A 391 -22.71 -12.68 9.72
CA ALA A 391 -22.72 -12.49 11.17
C ALA A 391 -24.10 -12.13 11.74
N THR A 392 -24.97 -11.47 10.95
CA THR A 392 -26.36 -11.18 11.37
C THR A 392 -27.26 -12.43 11.35
N HIS A 393 -26.94 -13.43 10.48
CA HIS A 393 -27.77 -14.64 10.34
C HIS A 393 -27.26 -15.82 11.16
N VAL A 394 -25.93 -16.05 11.16
CA VAL A 394 -25.34 -17.24 11.80
C VAL A 394 -24.44 -16.92 13.01
N GLY A 395 -24.31 -15.65 13.35
CA GLY A 395 -23.52 -15.14 14.46
C GLY A 395 -22.04 -14.94 14.12
N LEU A 396 -21.36 -14.11 14.90
CA LEU A 396 -19.94 -13.74 14.68
C LEU A 396 -19.00 -14.95 14.76
N HIS A 397 -19.24 -15.87 15.70
CA HIS A 397 -18.39 -17.05 15.90
C HIS A 397 -18.30 -17.93 14.63
N ARG A 398 -19.45 -18.35 14.09
CA ARG A 398 -19.48 -19.20 12.87
C ARG A 398 -18.94 -18.46 11.66
N THR A 399 -19.26 -17.18 11.54
CA THR A 399 -18.75 -16.33 10.46
C THR A 399 -17.23 -16.20 10.50
N ALA A 400 -16.64 -15.96 11.69
CA ALA A 400 -15.20 -15.84 11.85
C ALA A 400 -14.49 -17.17 11.52
N LEU A 401 -15.05 -18.31 11.93
CA LEU A 401 -14.52 -19.64 11.56
C LEU A 401 -14.50 -19.83 10.03
N ALA A 402 -15.63 -19.57 9.37
CA ALA A 402 -15.73 -19.72 7.91
C ALA A 402 -14.75 -18.77 7.18
N TYR A 403 -14.65 -17.52 7.64
CA TYR A 403 -13.77 -16.53 7.06
C TYR A 403 -12.29 -16.94 7.19
N CYS A 404 -11.86 -17.35 8.37
CA CYS A 404 -10.50 -17.86 8.60
C CYS A 404 -10.22 -19.14 7.81
N ALA A 405 -11.20 -20.05 7.65
CA ALA A 405 -11.04 -21.24 6.83
C ALA A 405 -10.77 -20.89 5.35
N VAL A 406 -11.49 -19.91 4.80
CA VAL A 406 -11.24 -19.43 3.43
C VAL A 406 -9.84 -18.85 3.30
N ILE A 407 -9.38 -18.02 4.25
CA ILE A 407 -8.00 -17.50 4.24
C ILE A 407 -6.99 -18.64 4.27
N ALA A 408 -7.18 -19.63 5.15
CA ALA A 408 -6.29 -20.79 5.27
C ALA A 408 -6.20 -21.59 3.97
N VAL A 409 -7.33 -21.84 3.30
CA VAL A 409 -7.37 -22.53 2.01
C VAL A 409 -6.62 -21.73 0.94
N LEU A 410 -6.85 -20.42 0.85
CA LEU A 410 -6.16 -19.56 -0.13
C LEU A 410 -4.65 -19.50 0.13
N ALA A 411 -4.22 -19.39 1.38
CA ALA A 411 -2.81 -19.40 1.77
C ALA A 411 -2.16 -20.75 1.45
N ALA A 412 -2.87 -21.87 1.72
CA ALA A 412 -2.39 -23.21 1.38
C ALA A 412 -2.27 -23.43 -0.15
N LEU A 413 -3.25 -22.96 -0.93
CA LEU A 413 -3.20 -23.01 -2.40
C LEU A 413 -2.03 -22.21 -2.95
N ALA A 414 -1.79 -21.00 -2.40
CA ALA A 414 -0.66 -20.17 -2.78
C ALA A 414 0.68 -20.85 -2.45
N ALA A 415 0.85 -21.37 -1.22
CA ALA A 415 2.05 -22.09 -0.81
C ALA A 415 2.27 -23.35 -1.67
N GLY A 416 1.23 -24.16 -1.90
CA GLY A 416 1.28 -25.37 -2.73
C GLY A 416 1.76 -25.05 -4.14
N SER A 417 1.19 -24.01 -4.77
CA SER A 417 1.59 -23.58 -6.11
C SER A 417 3.08 -23.22 -6.26
N LEU A 418 3.71 -22.77 -5.16
CA LEU A 418 5.12 -22.41 -5.10
C LEU A 418 6.02 -23.63 -4.83
N ILE A 419 5.57 -24.57 -3.99
CA ILE A 419 6.32 -25.78 -3.62
C ILE A 419 6.42 -26.75 -4.81
N PHE A 420 5.31 -27.03 -5.47
CA PHE A 420 5.28 -27.97 -6.62
C PHE A 420 6.12 -27.49 -7.81
N ARG A 421 6.37 -26.19 -7.94
CA ARG A 421 7.26 -25.63 -8.98
C ARG A 421 8.75 -25.79 -8.68
N ARG A 422 9.15 -26.07 -7.45
CA ARG A 422 10.55 -26.28 -7.07
C ARG A 422 11.04 -27.71 -7.36
N ARG A 423 10.15 -28.65 -7.75
CA ARG A 423 10.61 -29.96 -8.23
C ARG A 423 11.31 -29.73 -9.59
N PRO A 424 12.60 -29.99 -9.72
CA PRO A 424 13.26 -30.00 -11.03
C PRO A 424 12.52 -31.02 -11.88
N ALA A 425 12.23 -30.68 -13.13
CA ALA A 425 11.88 -31.71 -14.11
C ALA A 425 13.00 -32.77 -14.06
N ALA A 426 12.64 -34.03 -13.87
CA ALA A 426 13.61 -35.12 -13.98
C ALA A 426 14.40 -34.90 -15.28
N PRO A 427 15.74 -34.99 -15.26
CA PRO A 427 16.50 -34.87 -16.50
C PRO A 427 15.90 -35.82 -17.54
N PRO A 428 15.77 -35.39 -18.79
CA PRO A 428 15.28 -36.28 -19.84
C PRO A 428 16.16 -37.53 -19.81
N ALA A 429 15.54 -38.68 -19.78
CA ALA A 429 16.23 -39.96 -19.83
C ALA A 429 17.20 -39.93 -21.01
N ASP A 430 18.47 -40.13 -20.74
CA ASP A 430 19.55 -40.07 -21.72
C ASP A 430 19.25 -41.17 -22.75
N PRO A 431 18.95 -40.87 -24.02
CA PRO A 431 18.69 -41.90 -25.02
C PRO A 431 19.93 -42.73 -25.39
N ALA A 432 21.08 -42.43 -24.82
CA ALA A 432 22.31 -43.13 -25.07
C ALA A 432 22.58 -44.35 -24.16
N ALA A 433 21.75 -44.59 -23.11
CA ALA A 433 21.94 -45.72 -22.21
C ALA A 433 21.37 -47.06 -22.77
N GLY A 434 20.82 -47.05 -23.99
CA GLY A 434 20.25 -48.24 -24.63
C GLY A 434 21.06 -48.88 -25.79
N GLN A 435 22.30 -48.38 -26.09
CA GLN A 435 23.06 -48.87 -27.26
C GLN A 435 24.46 -49.34 -26.95
N THR A 436 24.71 -49.98 -25.83
CA THR A 436 26.00 -50.70 -25.59
C THR A 436 25.73 -52.12 -25.09
N SER A 437 25.10 -52.94 -25.92
CA SER A 437 25.23 -54.41 -25.83
C SER A 437 24.78 -55.04 -27.14
N ASP A 438 25.58 -54.90 -28.22
CA ASP A 438 25.65 -55.87 -29.31
C ASP A 438 26.74 -55.44 -30.29
N ASN A 439 28.00 -55.76 -29.99
CA ASN A 439 29.03 -55.93 -31.02
C ASN A 439 30.24 -56.62 -30.42
N THR A 440 30.10 -57.88 -30.04
CA THR A 440 31.17 -58.83 -29.93
C THR A 440 30.80 -60.07 -30.72
N ALA A 441 31.12 -60.11 -32.00
CA ALA A 441 31.49 -61.29 -32.76
C ALA A 441 31.62 -60.91 -34.25
N THR A 442 32.76 -60.74 -34.77
CA THR A 442 33.28 -61.46 -35.92
C THR A 442 34.65 -60.94 -36.28
N GLY A 443 35.57 -61.82 -36.19
CA GLY A 443 37.00 -61.58 -36.45
C GLY A 443 37.38 -61.68 -37.94
N GLN A 444 38.66 -61.62 -38.12
CA GLN A 444 39.52 -62.00 -39.23
C GLN A 444 40.09 -60.86 -40.08
N ILE A 445 41.39 -60.61 -39.85
CA ILE A 445 42.54 -60.99 -40.68
C ILE A 445 42.58 -60.32 -42.06
N THR A 446 43.57 -59.45 -42.27
CA THR A 446 44.70 -59.58 -43.25
C THR A 446 45.55 -58.30 -43.19
N LYS A 447 46.85 -58.52 -42.85
CA LYS A 447 48.11 -58.37 -43.59
C LYS A 447 48.20 -57.24 -44.60
N GLY A 448 49.32 -56.45 -44.42
CA GLY A 448 49.93 -55.73 -45.50
C GLY A 448 50.68 -54.50 -45.08
N SER A 449 52.01 -54.65 -44.72
CA SER A 449 53.08 -53.66 -44.78
C SER A 449 53.60 -53.56 -46.23
N PRO A 450 54.53 -52.73 -46.64
CA PRO A 450 54.98 -51.40 -46.21
C PRO A 450 55.25 -50.46 -47.41
N ARG A 451 55.34 -49.17 -47.18
CA ARG A 451 56.45 -48.35 -47.62
C ARG A 451 56.30 -46.92 -47.07
#